data_8dd3f7dbe7eddbc087c23248563073fd
#
_entry.id   8dd3f7dbe7eddbc087c23248563073fd
#
_cell.length_a   1.000
_cell.length_b   1.000
_cell.length_c   1.000
_cell.angle_alpha   90.00
_cell.angle_beta   90.00
_cell.angle_gamma   90.00
#
_symmetry.space_group_name_H-M   'P 1'
#
loop_
_entity.id
_entity.type
_entity.pdbx_description
1 polymer ?
#
loop_
_entity_poly.entity_id
_entity_poly.type
_entity_poly.pdbx_seq_one_letter_code
_entity_poly.pdbx_strand_id
1 'polypeptide(L)'
;IFEGMNIRYFGPFDGHDVVELVRTLRQLKDMKGPKLLHLHTIKGHGYAPAEKAATIWHAPGRFDVSTGKRIKTDNGNEPAKYQDVFGNTLLELAKENKRIVGVTPAMPTGCSMNIMMKEMPDRVFDVGIAEGHAVTFSGGMAKDGLQPFCNIYSAFAQRAYDNIIHDVALLNLPVVICLDRAGLVGEDGATHHGAFDMVALRT
;
A
#
# COMPACT_ATOMS: atom_id res chain seq x y z
N ILE A 1 6.10 16.42 -20.49
CA ILE A 1 4.84 15.64 -20.44
C ILE A 1 3.68 16.56 -20.04
N PHE A 2 3.70 17.18 -18.85
CA PHE A 2 2.59 18.00 -18.34
C PHE A 2 2.27 19.22 -19.22
N GLU A 3 3.25 19.91 -19.72
CA GLU A 3 3.06 21.05 -20.61
C GLU A 3 2.41 20.64 -21.94
N GLY A 4 2.70 19.44 -22.45
CA GLY A 4 2.02 18.87 -23.61
C GLY A 4 0.53 18.58 -23.38
N MET A 5 0.09 18.51 -22.11
CA MET A 5 -1.32 18.42 -21.70
C MET A 5 -1.92 19.78 -21.31
N ASN A 6 -1.24 20.87 -21.65
CA ASN A 6 -1.60 22.24 -21.27
C ASN A 6 -1.67 22.48 -19.75
N ILE A 7 -0.85 21.75 -18.99
CA ILE A 7 -0.67 21.92 -17.55
C ILE A 7 0.71 22.55 -17.31
N ARG A 8 0.74 23.77 -16.78
CA ARG A 8 2.01 24.42 -16.43
C ARG A 8 2.71 23.68 -15.30
N TYR A 9 3.96 23.33 -15.49
CA TYR A 9 4.77 22.66 -14.50
C TYR A 9 5.73 23.62 -13.79
N PHE A 10 5.79 23.52 -12.46
CA PHE A 10 6.67 24.27 -11.58
C PHE A 10 7.38 23.32 -10.64
N GLY A 11 8.71 23.32 -10.64
CA GLY A 11 9.52 22.49 -9.77
C GLY A 11 10.62 21.68 -10.46
N PRO A 12 11.21 20.69 -9.75
CA PRO A 12 10.94 20.36 -8.35
C PRO A 12 11.44 21.46 -7.37
N PHE A 13 10.69 21.69 -6.31
CA PHE A 13 11.09 22.55 -5.18
C PHE A 13 11.30 21.70 -3.93
N ASP A 14 12.14 22.20 -3.00
CA ASP A 14 12.25 21.57 -1.68
C ASP A 14 10.96 21.77 -0.88
N GLY A 15 10.24 20.68 -0.63
CA GLY A 15 8.99 20.68 0.13
C GLY A 15 9.17 20.90 1.63
N HIS A 16 10.42 20.94 2.14
CA HIS A 16 10.71 21.26 3.54
C HIS A 16 11.07 22.72 3.76
N ASP A 17 11.36 23.48 2.70
CA ASP A 17 11.55 24.94 2.79
C ASP A 17 10.19 25.66 2.77
N VAL A 18 9.63 25.89 3.97
CA VAL A 18 8.33 26.55 4.14
C VAL A 18 8.34 27.98 3.61
N VAL A 19 9.47 28.70 3.71
CA VAL A 19 9.59 30.08 3.23
C VAL A 19 9.50 30.13 1.71
N GLU A 20 10.26 29.27 1.04
CA GLU A 20 10.21 29.12 -0.42
C GLU A 20 8.82 28.67 -0.89
N LEU A 21 8.19 27.73 -0.19
CA LEU A 21 6.84 27.27 -0.50
C LEU A 21 5.81 28.40 -0.44
N VAL A 22 5.82 29.17 0.63
CA VAL A 22 4.89 30.31 0.78
C VAL A 22 5.10 31.34 -0.34
N ARG A 23 6.35 31.64 -0.68
CA ARG A 23 6.68 32.55 -1.78
C ARG A 23 6.15 32.03 -3.11
N THR A 24 6.43 30.76 -3.43
CA THR A 24 6.00 30.10 -4.66
C THR A 24 4.47 30.03 -4.76
N LEU A 25 3.79 29.62 -3.70
CA LEU A 25 2.33 29.55 -3.69
C LEU A 25 1.68 30.94 -3.88
N ARG A 26 2.25 31.99 -3.31
CA ARG A 26 1.79 33.37 -3.55
C ARG A 26 1.93 33.81 -5.00
N GLN A 27 2.98 33.40 -5.69
CA GLN A 27 3.19 33.69 -7.11
C GLN A 27 2.22 32.88 -8.00
N LEU A 28 1.94 31.62 -7.62
CA LEU A 28 1.09 30.73 -8.42
C LEU A 28 -0.40 30.94 -8.25
N LYS A 29 -0.86 31.45 -7.09
CA LYS A 29 -2.29 31.54 -6.75
C LYS A 29 -3.10 32.35 -7.78
N ASP A 30 -2.53 33.43 -8.29
CA ASP A 30 -3.22 34.37 -9.19
C ASP A 30 -3.05 34.01 -10.68
N MET A 31 -2.23 33.01 -11.00
CA MET A 31 -2.06 32.53 -12.36
C MET A 31 -3.32 31.77 -12.82
N LYS A 32 -3.80 32.06 -14.01
CA LYS A 32 -4.94 31.35 -14.62
C LYS A 32 -4.49 30.01 -15.24
N GLY A 33 -5.41 29.08 -15.33
CA GLY A 33 -5.23 27.77 -15.95
C GLY A 33 -4.68 26.70 -15.01
N PRO A 34 -4.64 25.44 -15.45
CA PRO A 34 -4.16 24.33 -14.65
C PRO A 34 -2.66 24.43 -14.39
N LYS A 35 -2.27 24.10 -13.16
CA LYS A 35 -0.87 24.16 -12.69
C LYS A 35 -0.54 22.90 -11.91
N LEU A 36 0.69 22.42 -12.09
CA LEU A 36 1.26 21.35 -11.29
C LEU A 36 2.48 21.92 -10.56
N LEU A 37 2.40 21.96 -9.24
CA LEU A 37 3.54 22.28 -8.38
C LEU A 37 4.16 20.97 -7.87
N HIS A 38 5.39 20.69 -8.28
CA HIS A 38 6.12 19.52 -7.87
C HIS A 38 7.00 19.85 -6.66
N LEU A 39 6.70 19.18 -5.55
CA LEU A 39 7.47 19.30 -4.32
C LEU A 39 8.20 17.98 -4.06
N HIS A 40 9.49 18.07 -3.75
CA HIS A 40 10.29 16.95 -3.29
C HIS A 40 10.37 16.98 -1.76
N THR A 41 9.99 15.88 -1.12
CA THR A 41 10.04 15.74 0.34
C THR A 41 10.70 14.44 0.75
N ILE A 42 11.30 14.43 1.93
CA ILE A 42 11.85 13.25 2.57
C ILE A 42 10.92 12.87 3.72
N LYS A 43 10.33 11.69 3.66
CA LYS A 43 9.44 11.19 4.71
C LYS A 43 10.20 11.04 6.02
N GLY A 44 9.69 11.67 7.09
CA GLY A 44 10.34 11.68 8.40
C GLY A 44 11.41 12.75 8.57
N HIS A 45 11.53 13.70 7.64
CA HIS A 45 12.53 14.78 7.66
C HIS A 45 12.60 15.49 9.01
N GLY A 46 13.83 15.70 9.49
CA GLY A 46 14.11 16.32 10.79
C GLY A 46 14.20 15.32 11.96
N TYR A 47 13.91 14.03 11.72
CA TYR A 47 14.06 12.98 12.73
C TYR A 47 14.83 11.80 12.16
N ALA A 48 16.12 11.73 12.45
CA ALA A 48 17.04 10.75 11.84
C ALA A 48 16.58 9.27 11.90
N PRO A 49 15.94 8.78 13.00
CA PRO A 49 15.38 7.43 13.00
C PRO A 49 14.29 7.20 11.96
N ALA A 50 13.44 8.21 11.73
CA ALA A 50 12.35 8.13 10.75
C ALA A 50 12.86 8.21 9.31
N GLU A 51 13.85 9.05 9.05
CA GLU A 51 14.49 9.15 7.73
C GLU A 51 15.16 7.84 7.31
N LYS A 52 15.79 7.13 8.28
CA LYS A 52 16.46 5.85 8.02
C LYS A 52 15.50 4.67 7.84
N ALA A 53 14.29 4.74 8.41
CA ALA A 53 13.35 3.61 8.42
C ALA A 53 11.90 4.08 8.28
N ALA A 54 11.62 4.82 7.20
CA ALA A 54 10.33 5.50 6.97
C ALA A 54 9.09 4.58 7.09
N THR A 55 9.22 3.30 6.73
CA THR A 55 8.14 2.33 6.85
C THR A 55 7.81 2.00 8.30
N ILE A 56 8.84 1.83 9.16
CA ILE A 56 8.67 1.54 10.60
C ILE A 56 8.06 2.76 11.31
N TRP A 57 8.40 3.96 10.85
CA TRP A 57 7.95 5.22 11.42
C TRP A 57 6.65 5.75 10.79
N HIS A 58 6.06 4.99 9.89
CA HIS A 58 4.71 5.27 9.42
C HIS A 58 3.70 4.81 10.48
N ALA A 59 3.12 5.73 11.22
CA ALA A 59 2.26 5.45 12.38
C ALA A 59 2.95 4.57 13.46
N PRO A 60 4.04 5.03 14.10
CA PRO A 60 4.88 4.19 14.98
C PRO A 60 4.22 3.84 16.32
N GLY A 61 3.07 4.43 16.67
CA GLY A 61 2.49 4.35 18.00
C GLY A 61 3.30 5.15 19.03
N ARG A 62 3.27 4.74 20.29
CA ARG A 62 4.04 5.42 21.36
C ARG A 62 5.52 5.06 21.28
N PHE A 63 6.38 6.06 21.43
CA PHE A 63 7.83 5.90 21.45
C PHE A 63 8.50 6.95 22.32
N ASP A 64 9.71 6.67 22.77
CA ASP A 64 10.56 7.61 23.44
C ASP A 64 11.28 8.50 22.42
N VAL A 65 11.04 9.80 22.48
CA VAL A 65 11.54 10.75 21.48
C VAL A 65 13.08 10.85 21.47
N SER A 66 13.70 10.69 22.65
CA SER A 66 15.15 10.83 22.82
C SER A 66 15.93 9.64 22.28
N THR A 67 15.37 8.45 22.41
CA THR A 67 16.04 7.19 22.04
C THR A 67 15.51 6.56 20.76
N GLY A 68 14.32 7.00 20.28
CA GLY A 68 13.62 6.37 19.18
C GLY A 68 13.07 4.98 19.50
N LYS A 69 13.13 4.52 20.76
CA LYS A 69 12.62 3.20 21.15
C LYS A 69 11.10 3.20 21.22
N ARG A 70 10.46 2.29 20.47
CA ARG A 70 9.01 2.09 20.54
C ARG A 70 8.63 1.50 21.89
N ILE A 71 7.62 2.07 22.51
CA ILE A 71 7.05 1.57 23.77
C ILE A 71 6.06 0.47 23.39
N LYS A 72 6.46 -0.79 23.58
CA LYS A 72 5.56 -1.92 23.39
C LYS A 72 4.55 -1.97 24.54
N THR A 73 3.28 -2.06 24.19
CA THR A 73 2.18 -2.33 25.14
C THR A 73 1.88 -3.82 25.25
N ASP A 74 2.79 -4.65 24.74
CA ASP A 74 2.62 -6.10 24.68
C ASP A 74 2.68 -6.72 26.08
N ASN A 75 1.61 -7.36 26.48
CA ASN A 75 1.49 -8.08 27.75
C ASN A 75 2.02 -9.53 27.65
N GLY A 76 2.70 -9.90 26.58
CA GLY A 76 3.36 -11.21 26.42
C GLY A 76 2.44 -12.40 26.10
N ASN A 77 1.13 -12.21 26.09
CA ASN A 77 0.12 -13.25 25.86
C ASN A 77 -0.77 -12.98 24.63
N GLU A 78 -0.39 -12.06 23.74
CA GLU A 78 -1.18 -11.81 22.55
C GLU A 78 -0.96 -12.93 21.52
N PRO A 79 -2.05 -13.46 20.90
CA PRO A 79 -1.91 -14.42 19.81
C PRO A 79 -1.26 -13.77 18.59
N ALA A 80 -0.70 -14.59 17.70
CA ALA A 80 -0.15 -14.11 16.44
C ALA A 80 -1.22 -13.36 15.63
N LYS A 81 -0.84 -12.25 15.01
CA LYS A 81 -1.76 -11.50 14.15
C LYS A 81 -2.10 -12.34 12.90
N TYR A 82 -3.35 -12.24 12.44
CA TYR A 82 -3.78 -12.96 11.23
C TYR A 82 -2.87 -12.70 10.03
N GLN A 83 -2.45 -11.45 9.82
CA GLN A 83 -1.52 -11.09 8.76
C GLN A 83 -0.19 -11.85 8.84
N ASP A 84 0.33 -12.09 10.05
CA ASP A 84 1.62 -12.78 10.24
C ASP A 84 1.46 -14.29 9.99
N VAL A 85 0.34 -14.87 10.41
CA VAL A 85 -0.02 -16.25 10.06
C VAL A 85 -0.14 -16.39 8.54
N PHE A 86 -0.85 -15.46 7.89
CA PHE A 86 -0.97 -15.43 6.43
C PHE A 86 0.41 -15.36 5.75
N GLY A 87 1.26 -14.40 6.12
CA GLY A 87 2.56 -14.22 5.49
C GLY A 87 3.49 -15.43 5.61
N ASN A 88 3.50 -16.10 6.78
CA ASN A 88 4.27 -17.33 6.99
C ASN A 88 3.70 -18.48 6.16
N THR A 89 2.38 -18.70 6.19
CA THR A 89 1.72 -19.74 5.42
C THR A 89 1.92 -19.54 3.91
N LEU A 90 1.83 -18.30 3.42
CA LEU A 90 2.08 -17.99 2.01
C LEU A 90 3.52 -18.38 1.60
N LEU A 91 4.50 -18.07 2.44
CA LEU A 91 5.90 -18.48 2.21
C LEU A 91 6.04 -20.01 2.16
N GLU A 92 5.44 -20.73 3.11
CA GLU A 92 5.46 -22.19 3.15
C GLU A 92 4.87 -22.78 1.85
N LEU A 93 3.68 -22.36 1.47
CA LEU A 93 3.04 -22.79 0.22
C LEU A 93 3.87 -22.44 -1.02
N ALA A 94 4.50 -21.26 -1.03
CA ALA A 94 5.35 -20.84 -2.14
C ALA A 94 6.64 -21.66 -2.26
N LYS A 95 7.17 -22.23 -1.17
CA LYS A 95 8.30 -23.15 -1.20
C LYS A 95 7.94 -24.44 -1.89
N GLU A 96 6.70 -24.92 -1.70
CA GLU A 96 6.20 -26.16 -2.30
C GLU A 96 5.71 -25.97 -3.74
N ASN A 97 5.12 -24.81 -4.05
CA ASN A 97 4.55 -24.52 -5.35
C ASN A 97 5.15 -23.27 -6.00
N LYS A 98 5.94 -23.49 -7.06
CA LYS A 98 6.62 -22.41 -7.81
C LYS A 98 5.67 -21.46 -8.54
N ARG A 99 4.41 -21.81 -8.73
CA ARG A 99 3.41 -20.98 -9.40
C ARG A 99 2.84 -19.88 -8.48
N ILE A 100 2.97 -20.02 -7.16
CA ILE A 100 2.45 -19.05 -6.20
C ILE A 100 3.28 -17.78 -6.26
N VAL A 101 2.59 -16.66 -6.44
CA VAL A 101 3.15 -15.29 -6.42
C VAL A 101 2.29 -14.39 -5.53
N GLY A 102 2.92 -13.39 -4.93
CA GLY A 102 2.24 -12.39 -4.10
C GLY A 102 2.14 -11.04 -4.80
N VAL A 103 1.00 -10.38 -4.69
CA VAL A 103 0.79 -9.01 -5.19
C VAL A 103 0.18 -8.16 -4.10
N THR A 104 0.69 -6.95 -3.89
CA THR A 104 0.12 -6.01 -2.93
C THR A 104 0.30 -4.57 -3.39
N PRO A 105 -0.69 -3.69 -3.21
CA PRO A 105 -0.56 -2.27 -3.54
C PRO A 105 -0.04 -1.48 -2.33
N ALA A 106 1.30 -1.31 -2.24
CA ALA A 106 2.01 -0.50 -1.23
C ALA A 106 1.85 -0.97 0.24
N MET A 107 1.52 -2.24 0.47
CA MET A 107 1.24 -2.76 1.82
C MET A 107 2.06 -4.01 2.20
N PRO A 108 3.31 -4.19 1.77
CA PRO A 108 4.03 -5.44 2.01
C PRO A 108 4.20 -5.77 3.49
N THR A 109 4.43 -4.78 4.35
CA THR A 109 4.55 -4.97 5.79
C THR A 109 3.20 -5.06 6.50
N GLY A 110 2.19 -4.37 5.98
CA GLY A 110 0.84 -4.36 6.56
C GLY A 110 0.08 -5.67 6.37
N CYS A 111 0.40 -6.43 5.33
CA CYS A 111 -0.15 -7.75 5.07
C CYS A 111 0.87 -8.88 5.25
N SER A 112 2.04 -8.60 5.82
CA SER A 112 3.14 -9.53 6.06
C SER A 112 3.69 -10.27 4.83
N MET A 113 3.41 -9.77 3.61
CA MET A 113 4.06 -10.27 2.38
C MET A 113 5.56 -9.99 2.33
N ASN A 114 6.06 -9.03 3.12
CA ASN A 114 7.49 -8.78 3.29
C ASN A 114 8.25 -10.04 3.77
N ILE A 115 7.59 -11.00 4.40
CA ILE A 115 8.18 -12.28 4.81
C ILE A 115 8.59 -13.06 3.56
N MET A 116 7.67 -13.27 2.62
CA MET A 116 7.96 -13.95 1.36
C MET A 116 8.87 -13.11 0.44
N MET A 117 8.68 -11.78 0.41
CA MET A 117 9.49 -10.87 -0.40
C MET A 117 10.97 -10.94 -0.04
N LYS A 118 11.29 -11.15 1.23
CA LYS A 118 12.68 -11.27 1.70
C LYS A 118 13.38 -12.54 1.18
N GLU A 119 12.66 -13.67 1.12
CA GLU A 119 13.22 -14.96 0.68
C GLU A 119 13.07 -15.19 -0.83
N MET A 120 12.01 -14.62 -1.43
CA MET A 120 11.65 -14.82 -2.83
C MET A 120 11.27 -13.46 -3.49
N PRO A 121 12.21 -12.53 -3.63
CA PRO A 121 11.93 -11.16 -4.13
C PRO A 121 11.32 -11.15 -5.54
N ASP A 122 11.68 -12.09 -6.39
CA ASP A 122 11.17 -12.19 -7.77
C ASP A 122 9.74 -12.74 -7.86
N ARG A 123 9.12 -13.09 -6.74
CA ARG A 123 7.80 -13.68 -6.66
C ARG A 123 6.80 -12.86 -5.83
N VAL A 124 7.20 -11.71 -5.38
CA VAL A 124 6.31 -10.76 -4.66
C VAL A 124 6.43 -9.38 -5.30
N PHE A 125 5.29 -8.85 -5.70
CA PHE A 125 5.20 -7.60 -6.46
C PHE A 125 4.46 -6.55 -5.62
N ASP A 126 5.16 -5.48 -5.28
CA ASP A 126 4.54 -4.26 -4.76
C ASP A 126 4.30 -3.31 -5.94
N VAL A 127 3.05 -3.09 -6.27
CA VAL A 127 2.65 -2.27 -7.43
C VAL A 127 2.43 -0.78 -7.08
N GLY A 128 2.79 -0.38 -5.86
CA GLY A 128 2.50 0.96 -5.36
C GLY A 128 1.01 1.13 -4.99
N ILE A 129 0.58 2.37 -4.73
CA ILE A 129 -0.83 2.66 -4.38
C ILE A 129 -1.69 2.60 -5.65
N ALA A 130 -2.00 1.39 -6.10
CA ALA A 130 -2.69 1.12 -7.36
C ALA A 130 -3.51 -0.18 -7.28
N GLU A 131 -4.57 -0.18 -6.49
CA GLU A 131 -5.39 -1.37 -6.19
C GLU A 131 -6.00 -2.00 -7.43
N GLY A 132 -6.55 -1.19 -8.35
CA GLY A 132 -7.07 -1.69 -9.62
C GLY A 132 -5.98 -2.38 -10.45
N HIS A 133 -4.79 -1.79 -10.53
CA HIS A 133 -3.65 -2.40 -11.22
C HIS A 133 -3.22 -3.72 -10.55
N ALA A 134 -3.22 -3.79 -9.22
CA ALA A 134 -2.89 -5.03 -8.50
C ALA A 134 -3.79 -6.19 -8.93
N VAL A 135 -5.09 -5.94 -9.06
CA VAL A 135 -6.07 -6.95 -9.49
C VAL A 135 -5.88 -7.32 -10.96
N THR A 136 -5.81 -6.35 -11.87
CA THR A 136 -5.62 -6.60 -13.31
C THR A 136 -4.30 -7.34 -13.58
N PHE A 137 -3.23 -6.94 -12.91
CA PHE A 137 -1.92 -7.60 -13.01
C PHE A 137 -1.97 -9.05 -12.50
N SER A 138 -2.68 -9.29 -11.39
CA SER A 138 -2.92 -10.65 -10.89
C SER A 138 -3.72 -11.48 -11.88
N GLY A 139 -4.74 -10.90 -12.53
CA GLY A 139 -5.50 -11.55 -13.60
C GLY A 139 -4.61 -11.98 -14.77
N GLY A 140 -3.71 -11.11 -15.22
CA GLY A 140 -2.74 -11.44 -16.26
C GLY A 140 -1.84 -12.61 -15.89
N MET A 141 -1.27 -12.60 -14.68
CA MET A 141 -0.45 -13.71 -14.18
C MET A 141 -1.21 -15.02 -14.04
N ALA A 142 -2.47 -14.97 -13.60
CA ALA A 142 -3.32 -16.16 -13.51
C ALA A 142 -3.61 -16.75 -14.88
N LYS A 143 -3.81 -15.90 -15.89
CA LYS A 143 -4.01 -16.32 -17.29
C LYS A 143 -2.79 -17.05 -17.85
N ASP A 144 -1.59 -16.68 -17.41
CA ASP A 144 -0.33 -17.33 -17.80
C ASP A 144 0.00 -18.56 -16.92
N GLY A 145 -0.92 -18.99 -16.05
CA GLY A 145 -0.81 -20.22 -15.27
C GLY A 145 -0.15 -20.07 -13.90
N LEU A 146 0.14 -18.84 -13.45
CA LEU A 146 0.56 -18.56 -12.08
C LEU A 146 -0.65 -18.61 -11.12
N GLN A 147 -0.36 -18.67 -9.82
CA GLN A 147 -1.35 -18.62 -8.75
C GLN A 147 -1.13 -17.37 -7.90
N PRO A 148 -1.66 -16.22 -8.30
CA PRO A 148 -1.48 -14.98 -7.58
C PRO A 148 -2.35 -14.90 -6.33
N PHE A 149 -1.73 -14.50 -5.23
CA PHE A 149 -2.38 -14.05 -4.01
C PHE A 149 -2.31 -12.52 -3.99
N CYS A 150 -3.44 -11.88 -4.30
CA CYS A 150 -3.58 -10.42 -4.34
C CYS A 150 -4.12 -9.94 -2.99
N ASN A 151 -3.24 -9.37 -2.16
CA ASN A 151 -3.60 -8.92 -0.83
C ASN A 151 -3.80 -7.41 -0.81
N ILE A 152 -5.02 -6.99 -0.47
CA ILE A 152 -5.45 -5.58 -0.43
C ILE A 152 -6.20 -5.35 0.88
N TYR A 153 -6.04 -4.18 1.51
CA TYR A 153 -6.90 -3.81 2.63
C TYR A 153 -8.36 -3.67 2.17
N SER A 154 -9.27 -4.23 2.93
CA SER A 154 -10.69 -4.27 2.64
C SER A 154 -11.25 -2.90 2.19
N ALA A 155 -11.01 -1.84 2.96
CA ALA A 155 -11.46 -0.49 2.60
C ALA A 155 -10.85 0.02 1.27
N PHE A 156 -9.65 -0.43 0.91
CA PHE A 156 -8.98 -0.01 -0.32
C PHE A 156 -9.37 -0.87 -1.52
N ALA A 157 -9.79 -2.11 -1.30
CA ALA A 157 -10.27 -3.01 -2.35
C ALA A 157 -11.49 -2.45 -3.09
N GLN A 158 -12.23 -1.53 -2.49
CA GLN A 158 -13.34 -0.83 -3.14
C GLN A 158 -12.90 -0.10 -4.43
N ARG A 159 -11.64 0.35 -4.52
CA ARG A 159 -11.09 0.99 -5.73
C ARG A 159 -10.85 0.01 -6.88
N ALA A 160 -10.83 -1.28 -6.58
CA ALA A 160 -10.56 -2.34 -7.55
C ALA A 160 -11.82 -3.16 -7.89
N TYR A 161 -13.00 -2.74 -7.44
CA TYR A 161 -14.23 -3.50 -7.60
C TYR A 161 -14.55 -3.83 -9.07
N ASP A 162 -14.44 -2.84 -9.95
CA ASP A 162 -14.61 -3.01 -11.38
C ASP A 162 -13.59 -4.00 -11.98
N ASN A 163 -12.32 -3.88 -11.58
CA ASN A 163 -11.26 -4.79 -12.02
C ASN A 163 -11.49 -6.24 -11.55
N ILE A 164 -12.03 -6.42 -10.34
CA ILE A 164 -12.39 -7.76 -9.84
C ILE A 164 -13.45 -8.40 -10.75
N ILE A 165 -14.45 -7.63 -11.18
CA ILE A 165 -15.51 -8.10 -12.07
C ILE A 165 -14.96 -8.40 -13.47
N HIS A 166 -14.37 -7.41 -14.13
CA HIS A 166 -14.01 -7.48 -15.54
C HIS A 166 -12.74 -8.27 -15.82
N ASP A 167 -11.71 -8.10 -14.96
CA ASP A 167 -10.39 -8.64 -15.24
C ASP A 167 -10.16 -10.01 -14.59
N VAL A 168 -11.04 -10.43 -13.66
CA VAL A 168 -10.90 -11.71 -12.93
C VAL A 168 -12.16 -12.56 -13.07
N ALA A 169 -13.31 -12.06 -12.56
CA ALA A 169 -14.52 -12.88 -12.44
C ALA A 169 -15.12 -13.25 -13.81
N LEU A 170 -15.33 -12.28 -14.71
CA LEU A 170 -15.86 -12.53 -16.06
C LEU A 170 -14.93 -13.42 -16.89
N LEU A 171 -13.63 -13.37 -16.64
CA LEU A 171 -12.64 -14.18 -17.33
C LEU A 171 -12.41 -15.55 -16.64
N ASN A 172 -13.10 -15.81 -15.53
CA ASN A 172 -12.98 -17.04 -14.72
C ASN A 172 -11.52 -17.37 -14.37
N LEU A 173 -10.74 -16.39 -13.92
CA LEU A 173 -9.32 -16.56 -13.62
C LEU A 173 -9.10 -16.92 -12.15
N PRO A 174 -8.18 -17.86 -11.85
CA PRO A 174 -7.92 -18.35 -10.50
C PRO A 174 -7.02 -17.39 -9.69
N VAL A 175 -7.51 -16.20 -9.40
CA VAL A 175 -6.87 -15.22 -8.51
C VAL A 175 -7.39 -15.38 -7.09
N VAL A 176 -6.50 -15.51 -6.11
CA VAL A 176 -6.87 -15.48 -4.69
C VAL A 176 -6.84 -14.03 -4.21
N ILE A 177 -8.00 -13.44 -3.98
CA ILE A 177 -8.12 -12.09 -3.43
C ILE A 177 -8.17 -12.19 -1.91
N CYS A 178 -7.16 -11.65 -1.25
CA CYS A 178 -7.03 -11.63 0.20
C CYS A 178 -7.37 -10.23 0.72
N LEU A 179 -8.41 -10.14 1.54
CA LEU A 179 -8.84 -8.87 2.13
C LEU A 179 -8.33 -8.77 3.56
N ASP A 180 -7.31 -7.94 3.76
CA ASP A 180 -6.80 -7.63 5.08
C ASP A 180 -7.60 -6.47 5.70
N ARG A 181 -7.61 -6.34 7.02
CA ARG A 181 -8.42 -5.31 7.73
C ARG A 181 -9.92 -5.40 7.43
N ALA A 182 -10.47 -6.60 7.23
CA ALA A 182 -11.92 -6.81 7.11
C ALA A 182 -12.61 -6.63 8.48
N GLY A 183 -13.81 -6.06 8.47
CA GLY A 183 -14.57 -5.75 9.69
C GLY A 183 -14.07 -4.49 10.41
N LEU A 184 -14.19 -4.46 11.74
CA LEU A 184 -13.76 -3.35 12.59
C LEU A 184 -12.28 -3.50 12.95
N VAL A 185 -11.47 -2.49 12.69
CA VAL A 185 -10.00 -2.56 12.75
C VAL A 185 -9.36 -1.72 13.86
N GLY A 186 -10.12 -1.26 14.83
CA GLY A 186 -9.59 -0.62 16.04
C GLY A 186 -8.72 0.61 15.77
N GLU A 187 -7.41 0.49 15.97
CA GLU A 187 -6.46 1.60 15.91
C GLU A 187 -6.37 2.28 14.54
N ASP A 188 -6.59 1.57 13.44
CA ASP A 188 -6.57 2.15 12.09
C ASP A 188 -7.76 3.09 11.83
N GLY A 189 -8.81 3.00 12.64
CA GLY A 189 -9.95 3.91 12.66
C GLY A 189 -10.94 3.74 11.52
N ALA A 190 -11.91 4.65 11.46
CA ALA A 190 -13.07 4.57 10.58
C ALA A 190 -12.73 4.49 9.09
N THR A 191 -11.61 5.07 8.66
CA THR A 191 -11.17 5.06 7.25
C THR A 191 -10.69 3.70 6.77
N HIS A 192 -10.45 2.76 7.68
CA HIS A 192 -9.94 1.42 7.38
C HIS A 192 -10.92 0.29 7.71
N HIS A 193 -12.12 0.60 8.23
CA HIS A 193 -13.13 -0.42 8.50
C HIS A 193 -13.60 -1.08 7.21
N GLY A 194 -13.55 -2.42 7.18
CA GLY A 194 -13.96 -3.26 6.06
C GLY A 194 -15.41 -3.74 6.19
N ALA A 195 -16.37 -2.83 6.09
CA ALA A 195 -17.78 -3.15 6.35
C ALA A 195 -18.55 -3.66 5.12
N PHE A 196 -18.03 -3.49 3.92
CA PHE A 196 -18.79 -3.68 2.68
C PHE A 196 -18.42 -4.93 1.86
N ASP A 197 -17.38 -5.65 2.25
CA ASP A 197 -16.79 -6.75 1.47
C ASP A 197 -17.81 -7.84 1.12
N MET A 198 -18.54 -8.33 2.12
CA MET A 198 -19.49 -9.42 1.91
C MET A 198 -20.63 -9.04 0.98
N VAL A 199 -21.08 -7.78 1.03
CA VAL A 199 -22.14 -7.29 0.15
C VAL A 199 -21.60 -7.11 -1.26
N ALA A 200 -20.45 -6.43 -1.40
CA ALA A 200 -19.84 -6.11 -2.69
C ALA A 200 -19.39 -7.35 -3.48
N LEU A 201 -18.89 -8.39 -2.78
CA LEU A 201 -18.35 -9.58 -3.45
C LEU A 201 -19.35 -10.74 -3.58
N ARG A 202 -20.60 -10.56 -3.16
CA ARG A 202 -21.69 -11.55 -3.36
C ARG A 202 -22.55 -11.26 -4.57
N THR A 203 -22.40 -10.10 -5.17
CA THR A 203 -23.12 -9.72 -6.40
C THR A 203 -22.45 -10.32 -7.61
#